data_055698514b0fda8581f0aff01ae777f8
#
_entry.id   055698514b0fda8581f0aff01ae777f8
#
_cell.length_a   1.000
_cell.length_b   1.000
_cell.length_c   1.000
_cell.angle_alpha   90.00
_cell.angle_beta   90.00
_cell.angle_gamma   90.00
#
_symmetry.space_group_name_H-M   'P 1'
#
loop_
_entity.id
_entity.type
_entity.pdbx_description
1 polymer ?
#
loop_
_entity_poly.entity_id
_entity_poly.type
_entity_poly.pdbx_seq_one_letter_code
_entity_poly.pdbx_strand_id
1 'polypeptide(L)'
;VALNDIPVILSHYKLMITETPCVKMRELDGGQLVPVIDRHTNEEQFVVVLFAKPRPTEGRRKAKGEEIRVNLPRDPGAGFEEGDYIELVNPVINTYEMRGDDGKITASGLWFKADGLTPAAQVVVAPAA
;
A
#
# COMPACT_ATOMS: atom_id res chain seq x y z
N VAL A 1 7.89 -21.38 -2.28
CA VAL A 1 8.95 -20.51 -1.78
C VAL A 1 8.34 -19.55 -0.77
N ALA A 2 8.84 -19.63 0.46
CA ALA A 2 8.27 -18.86 1.57
C ALA A 2 9.06 -17.55 1.81
N LEU A 3 9.21 -16.76 0.77
CA LEU A 3 9.77 -15.41 0.93
C LEU A 3 8.65 -14.47 1.38
N ASN A 4 8.84 -13.85 2.53
CA ASN A 4 7.90 -12.91 3.10
C ASN A 4 8.55 -11.55 3.28
N ASP A 5 7.73 -10.50 3.24
CA ASP A 5 8.16 -9.13 3.51
C ASP A 5 9.38 -8.73 2.68
N ILE A 6 9.27 -8.90 1.37
CA ILE A 6 10.35 -8.57 0.44
C ILE A 6 10.45 -7.05 0.32
N PRO A 7 11.57 -6.42 0.76
CA PRO A 7 11.70 -4.97 0.66
C PRO A 7 11.66 -4.50 -0.78
N VAL A 8 11.00 -3.39 -1.01
CA VAL A 8 10.89 -2.78 -2.34
C VAL A 8 11.19 -1.30 -2.28
N ILE A 9 11.62 -0.75 -3.40
CA ILE A 9 11.84 0.69 -3.58
C ILE A 9 10.77 1.20 -4.53
N LEU A 10 9.96 2.13 -4.05
CA LEU A 10 8.87 2.71 -4.82
C LEU A 10 9.14 4.15 -5.26
N SER A 11 10.41 4.58 -5.24
CA SER A 11 10.79 5.96 -5.59
C SER A 11 10.52 6.33 -7.06
N HIS A 12 10.33 5.32 -7.92
CA HIS A 12 9.97 5.55 -9.32
C HIS A 12 8.47 5.85 -9.52
N TYR A 13 7.70 5.86 -8.44
CA TYR A 13 6.26 6.09 -8.48
C TYR A 13 5.88 7.29 -7.64
N LYS A 14 4.90 8.04 -8.12
CA LYS A 14 4.17 9.01 -7.30
C LYS A 14 3.02 8.26 -6.64
N LEU A 15 2.90 8.38 -5.33
CA LEU A 15 1.86 7.71 -4.56
C LEU A 15 0.89 8.76 -4.02
N MET A 16 -0.34 8.72 -4.50
CA MET A 16 -1.38 9.65 -4.08
C MET A 16 -2.49 8.89 -3.34
N ILE A 17 -2.92 9.43 -2.21
CA ILE A 17 -4.01 8.83 -1.44
C ILE A 17 -5.32 8.99 -2.22
N THR A 18 -5.98 7.87 -2.51
CA THR A 18 -7.31 7.84 -3.10
C THR A 18 -8.39 7.50 -2.08
N GLU A 19 -8.05 6.75 -1.05
CA GLU A 19 -8.89 6.54 0.12
C GLU A 19 -8.03 6.69 1.37
N THR A 20 -8.50 7.49 2.31
CA THR A 20 -7.77 7.79 3.55
C THR A 20 -7.53 6.53 4.37
N PRO A 21 -6.46 6.50 5.21
CA PRO A 21 -6.21 5.35 6.07
C PRO A 21 -7.42 5.05 6.97
N CYS A 22 -7.81 3.80 7.01
CA CYS A 22 -8.90 3.33 7.87
C CYS A 22 -8.55 1.97 8.47
N VAL A 23 -9.25 1.62 9.55
CA VAL A 23 -9.07 0.33 10.20
C VAL A 23 -9.38 -0.80 9.22
N LYS A 24 -8.46 -1.75 9.11
CA LYS A 24 -8.68 -2.94 8.31
C LYS A 24 -9.66 -3.86 9.02
N MET A 25 -10.74 -4.22 8.33
CA MET A 25 -11.78 -5.07 8.87
C MET A 25 -11.75 -6.45 8.19
N ARG A 26 -12.16 -7.46 8.92
CA ARG A 26 -12.42 -8.80 8.38
C ARG A 26 -13.83 -9.21 8.71
N GLU A 27 -14.42 -10.02 7.84
CA GLU A 27 -15.77 -10.52 8.03
C GLU A 27 -15.71 -11.88 8.74
N LEU A 28 -16.49 -12.01 9.81
CA LEU A 28 -16.68 -13.26 10.52
C LEU A 28 -17.86 -14.04 9.90
N ASP A 29 -17.97 -15.31 10.25
CA ASP A 29 -19.14 -16.12 9.93
C ASP A 29 -20.39 -15.41 10.47
N GLY A 30 -21.39 -15.22 9.58
CA GLY A 30 -22.59 -14.46 9.93
C GLY A 30 -22.57 -12.98 9.53
N GLY A 31 -21.52 -12.52 8.86
CA GLY A 31 -21.45 -11.17 8.29
C GLY A 31 -20.98 -10.07 9.23
N GLN A 32 -20.61 -10.38 10.46
CA GLN A 32 -20.12 -9.40 11.40
C GLN A 32 -18.69 -8.96 11.03
N LEU A 33 -18.45 -7.65 10.97
CA LEU A 33 -17.13 -7.09 10.71
C LEU A 33 -16.40 -6.83 12.03
N VAL A 34 -15.13 -7.24 12.08
CA VAL A 34 -14.26 -7.02 13.24
C VAL A 34 -12.91 -6.47 12.78
N PRO A 35 -12.25 -5.62 13.60
CA PRO A 35 -10.92 -5.14 13.26
C PRO A 35 -9.90 -6.27 13.19
N VAL A 36 -8.95 -6.15 12.27
CA VAL A 36 -7.78 -7.04 12.21
C VAL A 36 -6.72 -6.51 13.16
N ILE A 37 -6.26 -7.36 14.07
CA ILE A 37 -5.24 -6.99 15.05
C ILE A 37 -3.88 -7.47 14.57
N ASP A 38 -2.89 -6.58 14.57
CA ASP A 38 -1.53 -6.92 14.23
C ASP A 38 -0.89 -7.75 15.34
N ARG A 39 -0.29 -8.88 14.97
CA ARG A 39 0.29 -9.82 15.96
C ARG A 39 1.52 -9.27 16.66
N HIS A 40 2.27 -8.38 16.01
CA HIS A 40 3.51 -7.84 16.55
C HIS A 40 3.27 -6.61 17.44
N THR A 41 2.36 -5.73 17.01
CA THR A 41 2.08 -4.48 17.74
C THR A 41 0.90 -4.59 18.69
N ASN A 42 0.06 -5.61 18.52
CA ASN A 42 -1.21 -5.78 19.25
C ASN A 42 -2.18 -4.60 19.05
N GLU A 43 -1.99 -3.86 17.98
CA GLU A 43 -2.83 -2.73 17.59
C GLU A 43 -3.69 -3.08 16.39
N GLU A 44 -4.75 -2.31 16.14
CA GLU A 44 -5.58 -2.49 14.96
C GLU A 44 -4.77 -2.17 13.70
N GLN A 45 -4.82 -3.07 12.72
CA GLN A 45 -4.21 -2.82 11.42
C GLN A 45 -5.02 -1.79 10.65
N PHE A 46 -4.32 -0.98 9.86
CA PHE A 46 -4.94 -0.02 8.97
C PHE A 46 -4.68 -0.42 7.52
N VAL A 47 -5.47 0.15 6.63
CA VAL A 47 -5.29 0.02 5.20
C VAL A 47 -5.46 1.39 4.57
N VAL A 48 -4.61 1.71 3.60
CA VAL A 48 -4.72 2.91 2.79
C VAL A 48 -4.74 2.51 1.32
N VAL A 49 -5.51 3.23 0.52
CA VAL A 49 -5.56 3.00 -0.93
C VAL A 49 -4.83 4.14 -1.61
N LEU A 50 -3.88 3.78 -2.46
CA LEU A 50 -3.02 4.72 -3.17
C LEU A 50 -3.15 4.51 -4.66
N PHE A 51 -3.04 5.60 -5.42
CA PHE A 51 -2.81 5.53 -6.85
C PHE A 51 -1.31 5.65 -7.10
N ALA A 52 -0.71 4.59 -7.63
CA ALA A 52 0.72 4.54 -7.93
C ALA A 52 0.90 4.87 -9.40
N LYS A 53 1.43 6.05 -9.67
CA LYS A 53 1.69 6.52 -11.04
C LYS A 53 3.19 6.52 -11.29
N PRO A 54 3.67 5.81 -12.34
CA PRO A 54 5.08 5.87 -12.70
C PRO A 54 5.52 7.29 -12.99
N ARG A 55 6.69 7.69 -12.47
CA ARG A 55 7.26 8.99 -12.79
C ARG A 55 7.67 9.00 -14.26
N PRO A 56 7.48 10.13 -14.98
CA PRO A 56 7.92 10.23 -16.36
C PRO A 56 9.42 9.97 -16.45
N THR A 57 9.81 9.11 -17.39
CA THR A 57 11.21 8.86 -17.72
C THR A 57 11.43 9.28 -19.15
N GLU A 58 12.46 10.08 -19.38
CA GLU A 58 12.80 10.57 -20.71
C GLU A 58 12.98 9.40 -21.68
N GLY A 59 12.37 9.49 -22.86
CA GLY A 59 12.48 8.48 -23.90
C GLY A 59 11.62 7.24 -23.73
N ARG A 60 10.80 7.16 -22.65
CA ARG A 60 9.89 6.03 -22.44
C ARG A 60 8.44 6.44 -22.60
N ARG A 61 7.62 5.48 -23.01
CA ARG A 61 6.17 5.67 -23.04
C ARG A 61 5.65 5.99 -21.64
N LYS A 62 4.64 6.85 -21.57
CA LYS A 62 3.90 7.08 -20.34
C LYS A 62 3.25 5.75 -19.92
N ALA A 63 3.65 5.23 -18.79
CA ALA A 63 3.01 4.07 -18.23
C ALA A 63 1.74 4.50 -17.47
N LYS A 64 0.74 3.63 -17.48
CA LYS A 64 -0.49 3.86 -16.72
C LYS A 64 -0.23 3.65 -15.24
N GLY A 65 -0.89 4.46 -14.42
CA GLY A 65 -0.90 4.23 -12.99
C GLY A 65 -1.84 3.10 -12.60
N GLU A 66 -1.71 2.65 -11.39
CA GLU A 66 -2.51 1.56 -10.82
C GLU A 66 -2.87 1.87 -9.38
N GLU A 67 -4.08 1.50 -8.99
CA GLU A 67 -4.52 1.58 -7.60
C GLU A 67 -3.96 0.41 -6.81
N ILE A 68 -3.34 0.70 -5.68
CA ILE A 68 -2.80 -0.33 -4.77
C ILE A 68 -3.35 -0.14 -3.38
N ARG A 69 -3.52 -1.25 -2.65
CA ARG A 69 -3.89 -1.23 -1.24
C ARG A 69 -2.65 -1.58 -0.42
N VAL A 70 -2.41 -0.81 0.62
CA VAL A 70 -1.25 -0.99 1.48
C VAL A 70 -1.72 -1.24 2.91
N ASN A 71 -1.30 -2.36 3.47
CA ASN A 71 -1.58 -2.71 4.86
C ASN A 71 -0.58 -2.03 5.77
N LEU A 72 -1.07 -1.47 6.87
CA LEU A 72 -0.28 -0.78 7.88
C LEU A 72 -0.47 -1.48 9.23
N PRO A 73 0.60 -1.61 10.05
CA PRO A 73 0.51 -2.33 11.34
C PRO A 73 -0.26 -1.55 12.40
N ARG A 74 -0.48 -0.26 12.19
CA ARG A 74 -1.15 0.64 13.13
C ARG A 74 -1.68 1.87 12.41
N ASP A 75 -2.40 2.72 13.16
CA ASP A 75 -2.82 4.03 12.69
C ASP A 75 -1.58 4.85 12.27
N PRO A 76 -1.51 5.31 11.01
CA PRO A 76 -0.36 6.09 10.55
C PRO A 76 -0.32 7.52 11.09
N GLY A 77 -1.33 7.96 11.83
CA GLY A 77 -1.45 9.31 12.34
C GLY A 77 -2.44 10.18 11.57
N ALA A 78 -2.70 11.37 12.09
CA ALA A 78 -3.59 12.32 11.47
C ALA A 78 -2.91 13.12 10.35
N GLY A 79 -3.72 13.76 9.50
CA GLY A 79 -3.21 14.67 8.48
C GLY A 79 -3.01 14.07 7.10
N PHE A 80 -3.34 12.79 6.91
CA PHE A 80 -3.29 12.14 5.59
C PHE A 80 -4.68 12.16 4.96
N GLU A 81 -4.83 12.97 3.91
CA GLU A 81 -6.11 13.18 3.25
C GLU A 81 -6.09 12.70 1.80
N GLU A 82 -7.28 12.48 1.25
CA GLU A 82 -7.44 12.15 -0.16
C GLU A 82 -6.81 13.24 -1.03
N GLY A 83 -6.01 12.81 -2.01
CA GLY A 83 -5.28 13.71 -2.90
C GLY A 83 -3.86 14.03 -2.44
N ASP A 84 -3.50 13.69 -1.20
CA ASP A 84 -2.15 13.94 -0.71
C ASP A 84 -1.15 12.96 -1.36
N TYR A 85 0.03 13.49 -1.68
CA TYR A 85 1.16 12.67 -2.08
C TYR A 85 1.96 12.25 -0.86
N ILE A 86 2.30 10.97 -0.81
CA ILE A 86 2.98 10.38 0.34
C ILE A 86 4.13 9.48 -0.10
N GLU A 87 4.97 9.12 0.85
CA GLU A 87 5.94 8.05 0.72
C GLU A 87 5.65 6.98 1.76
N LEU A 88 5.92 5.74 1.41
CA LEU A 88 5.76 4.61 2.33
C LEU A 88 7.03 4.40 3.13
N VAL A 89 6.87 4.12 4.42
CA VAL A 89 8.00 3.80 5.30
C VAL A 89 8.25 2.30 5.25
N ASN A 90 9.45 1.91 4.81
CA ASN A 90 9.87 0.50 4.70
C ASN A 90 8.85 -0.38 3.97
N PRO A 91 8.49 -0.03 2.71
CA PRO A 91 7.51 -0.82 1.98
C PRO A 91 8.04 -2.21 1.65
N VAL A 92 7.17 -3.19 1.78
CA VAL A 92 7.45 -4.59 1.43
C VAL A 92 6.32 -5.15 0.58
N ILE A 93 6.64 -6.19 -0.18
CA ILE A 93 5.63 -6.94 -0.91
C ILE A 93 5.62 -8.39 -0.45
N ASN A 94 4.43 -8.98 -0.55
CA ASN A 94 4.22 -10.40 -0.34
C ASN A 94 3.46 -10.95 -1.52
N THR A 95 3.64 -12.23 -1.79
CA THR A 95 2.92 -12.92 -2.84
C THR A 95 1.87 -13.83 -2.25
N TYR A 96 0.80 -14.08 -2.99
CA TYR A 96 -0.19 -15.08 -2.62
C TYR A 96 -0.59 -15.91 -3.83
N GLU A 97 -0.98 -17.14 -3.56
CA GLU A 97 -1.56 -18.05 -4.54
C GLU A 97 -2.79 -18.70 -3.94
N MET A 98 -3.86 -18.76 -4.72
CA MET A 98 -5.04 -19.51 -4.36
C MET A 98 -5.14 -20.70 -5.31
N ARG A 99 -5.34 -21.90 -4.75
CA ARG A 99 -5.48 -23.13 -5.53
C ARG A 99 -6.89 -23.67 -5.39
N GLY A 100 -7.43 -24.18 -6.50
CA GLY A 100 -8.68 -24.90 -6.50
C GLY A 100 -8.50 -26.36 -6.03
N ASP A 101 -9.62 -27.08 -5.95
CA ASP A 101 -9.65 -28.47 -5.50
C ASP A 101 -8.81 -29.40 -6.39
N ASP A 102 -8.57 -29.01 -7.64
CA ASP A 102 -7.73 -29.74 -8.59
C ASP A 102 -6.23 -29.45 -8.46
N GLY A 103 -5.83 -28.61 -7.49
CA GLY A 103 -4.46 -28.19 -7.27
C GLY A 103 -3.96 -27.11 -8.22
N LYS A 104 -4.77 -26.67 -9.17
CA LYS A 104 -4.39 -25.60 -10.10
C LYS A 104 -4.56 -24.23 -9.46
N ILE A 105 -3.67 -23.30 -9.83
CA ILE A 105 -3.72 -21.92 -9.34
C ILE A 105 -4.95 -21.24 -9.95
N THR A 106 -5.87 -20.77 -9.09
CA THR A 106 -7.08 -20.06 -9.49
C THR A 106 -6.89 -18.54 -9.41
N ALA A 107 -5.99 -18.08 -8.53
CA ALA A 107 -5.63 -16.67 -8.41
C ALA A 107 -4.24 -16.55 -7.84
N SER A 108 -3.54 -15.49 -8.24
CA SER A 108 -2.25 -15.14 -7.67
C SER A 108 -2.08 -13.62 -7.74
N GLY A 109 -1.24 -13.08 -6.89
CA GLY A 109 -1.00 -11.65 -6.90
C GLY A 109 0.02 -11.23 -5.85
N LEU A 110 0.11 -9.90 -5.72
CA LEU A 110 0.97 -9.24 -4.76
C LEU A 110 0.11 -8.45 -3.79
N TRP A 111 0.57 -8.32 -2.55
CA TRP A 111 -0.01 -7.38 -1.63
C TRP A 111 1.10 -6.58 -0.96
N PHE A 112 0.79 -5.33 -0.63
CA PHE A 112 1.75 -4.37 -0.11
C PHE A 112 1.54 -4.17 1.38
N LYS A 113 2.66 -3.93 2.07
CA LYS A 113 2.68 -3.60 3.49
C LYS A 113 3.74 -2.53 3.70
N ALA A 114 3.53 -1.65 4.65
CA ALA A 114 4.50 -0.64 5.04
C ALA A 114 4.37 -0.37 6.53
N ASP A 115 5.42 0.21 7.13
CA ASP A 115 5.40 0.54 8.55
C ASP A 115 4.59 1.81 8.84
N GLY A 116 4.47 2.69 7.87
CA GLY A 116 3.75 3.95 8.01
C GLY A 116 3.79 4.78 6.75
N LEU A 117 3.31 6.01 6.88
CA LEU A 117 3.27 7.00 5.81
C LEU A 117 4.03 8.24 6.23
N THR A 118 4.68 8.90 5.26
CA THR A 118 5.23 10.24 5.44
C THR A 118 4.78 11.12 4.28
N PRO A 119 4.65 12.45 4.46
CA PRO A 119 4.40 13.35 3.34
C PRO A 119 5.51 13.19 2.30
N ALA A 120 5.14 13.21 1.03
CA ALA A 120 6.14 13.16 -0.04
C ALA A 120 7.05 14.39 0.07
N ALA A 121 8.35 14.16 -0.15
CA ALA A 121 9.29 15.27 -0.21
C ALA A 121 8.88 16.20 -1.36
N GLN A 122 8.46 17.41 -1.00
CA GLN A 122 8.22 18.44 -1.99
C GLN A 122 9.56 18.89 -2.54
N VAL A 123 9.72 18.75 -3.86
CA VAL A 123 10.79 19.46 -4.54
C VAL A 123 10.42 20.93 -4.43
N VAL A 124 11.05 21.64 -3.49
CA VAL A 124 10.94 23.08 -3.45
C VAL A 124 11.69 23.58 -4.69
N VAL A 125 10.95 23.86 -5.73
CA VAL A 125 11.50 24.65 -6.82
C VAL A 125 11.73 26.03 -6.23
N ALA A 126 12.99 26.36 -5.98
CA ALA A 126 13.34 27.71 -5.56
C ALA A 126 12.68 28.67 -6.57
N PRO A 127 11.91 29.68 -6.09
CA PRO A 127 11.34 30.65 -7.00
C PRO A 127 12.47 31.24 -7.82
N ALA A 128 12.31 31.23 -9.13
CA ALA A 128 13.25 31.90 -10.03
C ALA A 128 13.33 33.37 -9.60
N ALA A 129 14.48 33.75 -9.14
CA ALA A 129 14.74 35.15 -8.76
C ALA A 129 14.65 36.04 -10.00
#